data_fa3f83bf2f724ee74292a71b21515c65
#
_entry.id   fa3f83bf2f724ee74292a71b21515c65
#
_cell.length_a   1.000
_cell.length_b   1.000
_cell.length_c   1.000
_cell.angle_alpha   90.00
_cell.angle_beta   90.00
_cell.angle_gamma   90.00
#
_symmetry.space_group_name_H-M   'P 1'
#
loop_
_entity.id
_entity.type
_entity.pdbx_description
1 polymer ?
#
loop_
_entity_poly.entity_id
_entity_poly.type
_entity_poly.pdbx_seq_one_letter_code
_entity_poly.pdbx_strand_id
1 'polypeptide(L)'
;LKAKGYTTCHTGKWHLNGFFNDPRHPQPNDHGYDWWLATQNNASPHHINPKNFVRNGKAVGVIEGASAVIAAQEAAHWLRKERDKDKPFFITVWTHEPHLPIESAPEFMKPYADIDDEGIRQHHGNITQLDHAFGLLMKELDEQGLAEDTFVFFTSDNGPEGAGTKGRTRGSTGGLRGRKRWSHEGGIRVPGIARWPGHIKPGSINSDLVSNLDFAQTFLELAGVDSPPDMQGLSLVPLLAGKTPADWRTSLFDQYCEFPGPDGVRRHMGVRDSLYKLMHFYNLDEWVLYGLERDPREMHSVYG
;
A
#
# COMPACT_ATOMS: atom_id res chain seq x y z
N LEU A 1 -18.75 -3.45 -6.24
CA LEU A 1 -19.25 -3.15 -4.89
C LEU A 1 -20.52 -2.28 -4.92
N LYS A 2 -20.60 -1.21 -5.70
CA LYS A 2 -21.80 -0.33 -5.79
C LYS A 2 -23.06 -1.11 -6.19
N ALA A 3 -22.96 -2.06 -7.12
CA ALA A 3 -24.09 -2.93 -7.51
C ALA A 3 -24.64 -3.80 -6.33
N LYS A 4 -23.85 -3.96 -5.28
CA LYS A 4 -24.25 -4.61 -4.02
C LYS A 4 -24.65 -3.63 -2.91
N GLY A 5 -24.85 -2.37 -3.26
CA GLY A 5 -25.34 -1.35 -2.33
C GLY A 5 -24.25 -0.69 -1.48
N TYR A 6 -22.98 -0.96 -1.71
CA TYR A 6 -21.89 -0.28 -0.97
C TYR A 6 -21.82 1.21 -1.29
N THR A 7 -21.64 2.02 -0.25
CA THR A 7 -21.14 3.39 -0.38
C THR A 7 -19.62 3.39 -0.33
N THR A 8 -18.99 4.31 -1.07
CA THR A 8 -17.56 4.20 -1.35
C THR A 8 -16.83 5.53 -1.12
N CYS A 9 -15.65 5.46 -0.49
CA CYS A 9 -14.81 6.61 -0.21
C CYS A 9 -13.35 6.34 -0.58
N HIS A 10 -12.69 7.36 -1.16
CA HIS A 10 -11.24 7.35 -1.37
C HIS A 10 -10.60 8.58 -0.74
N THR A 11 -9.50 8.39 -0.01
CA THR A 11 -8.71 9.50 0.53
C THR A 11 -7.21 9.30 0.33
N GLY A 12 -6.50 10.39 0.05
CA GLY A 12 -5.05 10.39 -0.10
C GLY A 12 -4.57 10.49 -1.54
N LYS A 13 -3.53 9.75 -1.91
CA LYS A 13 -2.94 9.76 -3.24
C LYS A 13 -3.80 8.96 -4.23
N TRP A 14 -4.10 9.53 -5.40
CA TRP A 14 -4.82 8.82 -6.46
C TRP A 14 -3.87 8.16 -7.47
N HIS A 15 -3.12 8.91 -8.20
CA HIS A 15 -2.10 8.53 -9.19
C HIS A 15 -2.55 7.52 -10.26
N LEU A 16 -3.86 7.41 -10.54
CA LEU A 16 -4.42 6.57 -11.58
C LEU A 16 -4.89 7.36 -12.82
N ASN A 17 -4.63 8.68 -12.83
CA ASN A 17 -4.87 9.55 -13.97
C ASN A 17 -3.76 10.60 -14.11
N GLY A 18 -3.74 11.34 -15.22
CA GLY A 18 -2.78 12.42 -15.44
C GLY A 18 -3.18 13.73 -14.77
N PHE A 19 -4.49 14.03 -14.76
CA PHE A 19 -5.02 15.31 -14.25
C PHE A 19 -6.41 15.14 -13.66
N PHE A 20 -6.66 15.81 -12.52
CA PHE A 20 -8.02 15.97 -12.02
C PHE A 20 -8.78 17.01 -12.86
N ASN A 21 -10.10 16.83 -12.93
CA ASN A 21 -11.02 17.70 -13.65
C ASN A 21 -10.74 17.85 -15.17
N ASP A 22 -10.01 16.93 -15.75
CA ASP A 22 -9.84 16.82 -17.19
C ASP A 22 -10.72 15.68 -17.71
N PRO A 23 -11.69 15.94 -18.61
CA PRO A 23 -12.64 14.94 -19.09
C PRO A 23 -11.99 13.82 -19.91
N ARG A 24 -10.72 13.96 -20.29
CA ARG A 24 -9.95 12.93 -20.99
C ARG A 24 -9.36 11.89 -20.04
N HIS A 25 -9.42 12.16 -18.73
CA HIS A 25 -8.84 11.30 -17.70
C HIS A 25 -9.93 10.84 -16.72
N PRO A 26 -10.13 9.53 -16.52
CA PRO A 26 -11.07 9.03 -15.54
C PRO A 26 -10.77 9.59 -14.13
N GLN A 27 -11.81 10.03 -13.45
CA GLN A 27 -11.73 10.59 -12.10
C GLN A 27 -12.08 9.52 -11.05
N PRO A 28 -11.84 9.69 -9.76
CA PRO A 28 -12.22 8.71 -8.75
C PRO A 28 -13.70 8.29 -8.81
N ASN A 29 -14.62 9.21 -9.13
CA ASN A 29 -16.04 8.88 -9.29
C ASN A 29 -16.31 7.98 -10.51
N ASP A 30 -15.52 8.07 -11.59
CA ASP A 30 -15.64 7.18 -12.75
C ASP A 30 -15.18 5.75 -12.41
N HIS A 31 -14.36 5.60 -11.38
CA HIS A 31 -13.96 4.33 -10.79
C HIS A 31 -14.89 3.86 -9.66
N GLY A 32 -16.02 4.55 -9.45
CA GLY A 32 -17.07 4.11 -8.53
C GLY A 32 -16.96 4.68 -7.12
N TYR A 33 -16.13 5.67 -6.84
CA TYR A 33 -16.11 6.35 -5.55
C TYR A 33 -17.19 7.44 -5.47
N ASP A 34 -18.01 7.37 -4.42
CA ASP A 34 -19.08 8.35 -4.16
C ASP A 34 -18.53 9.62 -3.51
N TRP A 35 -17.48 9.48 -2.72
CA TRP A 35 -16.77 10.55 -2.04
C TRP A 35 -15.27 10.40 -2.19
N TRP A 36 -14.56 11.51 -2.35
CA TRP A 36 -13.11 11.47 -2.36
C TRP A 36 -12.46 12.79 -1.98
N LEU A 37 -11.35 12.70 -1.25
CA LEU A 37 -10.38 13.77 -1.04
C LEU A 37 -9.01 13.27 -1.46
N ALA A 38 -8.50 13.72 -2.59
CA ALA A 38 -7.29 13.15 -3.15
C ALA A 38 -6.33 14.19 -3.71
N THR A 39 -5.04 13.81 -3.76
CA THR A 39 -4.06 14.46 -4.63
C THR A 39 -3.89 13.61 -5.88
N GLN A 40 -3.62 14.25 -7.02
CA GLN A 40 -3.39 13.50 -8.26
C GLN A 40 -2.15 12.61 -8.14
N ASN A 41 -1.07 13.10 -7.55
CA ASN A 41 0.17 12.37 -7.26
C ASN A 41 0.60 12.69 -5.83
N ASN A 42 1.85 13.09 -5.60
CA ASN A 42 2.37 13.37 -4.26
C ASN A 42 1.74 14.61 -3.61
N ALA A 43 1.72 14.64 -2.29
CA ALA A 43 1.37 15.85 -1.55
C ALA A 43 2.36 16.98 -1.87
N SER A 44 1.88 18.17 -2.11
CA SER A 44 2.70 19.32 -2.56
C SER A 44 2.44 20.56 -1.69
N PRO A 45 3.49 21.27 -1.27
CA PRO A 45 4.93 21.10 -1.63
C PRO A 45 5.61 19.89 -0.95
N HIS A 46 5.06 19.40 0.14
CA HIS A 46 5.51 18.26 0.94
C HIS A 46 4.34 17.75 1.81
N HIS A 47 4.58 16.79 2.72
CA HIS A 47 3.53 16.17 3.52
C HIS A 47 2.86 17.10 4.53
N ILE A 48 3.48 18.23 4.91
CA ILE A 48 2.91 19.16 5.87
C ILE A 48 2.23 20.33 5.15
N ASN A 49 1.00 20.64 5.56
CA ASN A 49 0.16 21.69 5.01
C ASN A 49 0.06 21.65 3.47
N PRO A 50 -0.29 20.49 2.89
CA PRO A 50 -0.40 20.34 1.45
C PRO A 50 -1.51 21.23 0.88
N LYS A 51 -1.31 21.72 -0.37
CA LYS A 51 -2.21 22.66 -1.04
C LYS A 51 -2.88 22.09 -2.31
N ASN A 52 -2.61 20.85 -2.64
CA ASN A 52 -3.02 20.22 -3.90
C ASN A 52 -4.08 19.13 -3.75
N PHE A 53 -4.75 19.07 -2.60
CA PHE A 53 -5.91 18.22 -2.46
C PHE A 53 -7.12 18.76 -3.24
N VAL A 54 -7.86 17.81 -3.78
CA VAL A 54 -9.15 18.04 -4.46
C VAL A 54 -10.20 17.19 -3.77
N ARG A 55 -11.33 17.80 -3.37
CA ARG A 55 -12.49 17.08 -2.80
C ARG A 55 -13.62 17.04 -3.81
N ASN A 56 -14.02 15.88 -4.27
CA ASN A 56 -15.12 15.68 -5.21
C ASN A 56 -15.07 16.67 -6.40
N GLY A 57 -13.90 16.81 -7.02
CA GLY A 57 -13.67 17.69 -8.15
C GLY A 57 -13.41 19.18 -7.81
N LYS A 58 -13.40 19.57 -6.54
CA LYS A 58 -13.15 20.96 -6.12
C LYS A 58 -11.81 21.07 -5.39
N ALA A 59 -10.94 21.96 -5.85
CA ALA A 59 -9.70 22.29 -5.15
C ALA A 59 -10.02 22.88 -3.76
N VAL A 60 -9.36 22.40 -2.72
CA VAL A 60 -9.63 22.81 -1.33
C VAL A 60 -8.57 23.76 -0.76
N GLY A 61 -7.52 24.06 -1.54
CA GLY A 61 -6.43 24.93 -1.08
C GLY A 61 -5.53 24.26 -0.05
N VAL A 62 -4.91 25.05 0.81
CA VAL A 62 -4.05 24.55 1.90
C VAL A 62 -4.91 23.88 2.97
N ILE A 63 -4.56 22.66 3.34
CA ILE A 63 -5.11 21.98 4.51
C ILE A 63 -3.99 21.87 5.54
N GLU A 64 -4.22 22.38 6.75
CA GLU A 64 -3.25 22.31 7.84
C GLU A 64 -3.09 20.86 8.35
N GLY A 65 -1.85 20.48 8.67
CA GLY A 65 -1.49 19.19 9.21
C GLY A 65 -0.73 18.28 8.24
N ALA A 66 -0.54 17.05 8.66
CA ALA A 66 0.18 16.03 7.92
C ALA A 66 -0.73 15.30 6.92
N SER A 67 -0.25 15.01 5.73
CA SER A 67 -1.06 14.46 4.63
C SER A 67 -1.74 13.13 4.97
N ALA A 68 -1.07 12.21 5.67
CA ALA A 68 -1.70 10.97 6.12
C ALA A 68 -2.80 11.23 7.17
N VAL A 69 -2.56 12.16 8.09
CA VAL A 69 -3.54 12.56 9.11
C VAL A 69 -4.76 13.22 8.45
N ILE A 70 -4.55 14.08 7.48
CA ILE A 70 -5.62 14.70 6.68
C ILE A 70 -6.46 13.62 5.99
N ALA A 71 -5.82 12.66 5.34
CA ALA A 71 -6.51 11.57 4.66
C ALA A 71 -7.33 10.71 5.64
N ALA A 72 -6.76 10.37 6.81
CA ALA A 72 -7.46 9.61 7.84
C ALA A 72 -8.65 10.38 8.45
N GLN A 73 -8.47 11.67 8.72
CA GLN A 73 -9.53 12.54 9.25
C GLN A 73 -10.68 12.72 8.26
N GLU A 74 -10.38 12.83 6.96
CA GLU A 74 -11.42 12.91 5.93
C GLU A 74 -12.21 11.60 5.84
N ALA A 75 -11.53 10.44 5.88
CA ALA A 75 -12.19 9.14 5.91
C ALA A 75 -13.08 8.98 7.17
N ALA A 76 -12.57 9.39 8.33
CA ALA A 76 -13.33 9.41 9.58
C ALA A 76 -14.53 10.38 9.52
N HIS A 77 -14.36 11.56 8.93
CA HIS A 77 -15.45 12.52 8.70
C HIS A 77 -16.55 11.89 7.82
N TRP A 78 -16.14 11.27 6.70
CA TRP A 78 -17.07 10.59 5.81
C TRP A 78 -17.83 9.46 6.51
N LEU A 79 -17.16 8.63 7.30
CA LEU A 79 -17.78 7.58 8.11
C LEU A 79 -18.84 8.13 9.05
N ARG A 80 -18.59 9.26 9.70
CA ARG A 80 -19.50 9.86 10.68
C ARG A 80 -20.67 10.59 10.06
N LYS A 81 -20.46 11.33 8.96
CA LYS A 81 -21.34 12.41 8.51
C LYS A 81 -21.90 12.26 7.10
N GLU A 82 -21.14 11.65 6.18
CA GLU A 82 -21.45 11.74 4.77
C GLU A 82 -22.00 10.43 4.18
N ARG A 83 -21.56 9.27 4.70
CA ARG A 83 -22.02 7.99 4.20
C ARG A 83 -23.49 7.72 4.56
N ASP A 84 -24.19 6.97 3.73
CA ASP A 84 -25.45 6.34 4.08
C ASP A 84 -25.17 5.22 5.11
N LYS A 85 -25.67 5.41 6.35
CA LYS A 85 -25.40 4.50 7.48
C LYS A 85 -26.15 3.17 7.38
N ASP A 86 -27.18 3.12 6.57
CA ASP A 86 -27.97 1.91 6.33
C ASP A 86 -27.34 0.99 5.28
N LYS A 87 -26.23 1.42 4.69
CA LYS A 87 -25.49 0.67 3.65
C LYS A 87 -24.10 0.24 4.12
N PRO A 88 -23.61 -0.91 3.61
CA PRO A 88 -22.23 -1.28 3.78
C PRO A 88 -21.30 -0.25 3.10
N PHE A 89 -20.05 -0.21 3.54
CA PHE A 89 -19.10 0.76 3.02
C PHE A 89 -17.78 0.12 2.55
N PHE A 90 -17.13 0.82 1.64
CA PHE A 90 -15.78 0.50 1.20
C PHE A 90 -14.94 1.78 1.19
N ILE A 91 -13.77 1.73 1.85
CA ILE A 91 -12.86 2.87 1.95
C ILE A 91 -11.47 2.44 1.49
N THR A 92 -10.85 3.27 0.66
CA THR A 92 -9.41 3.22 0.41
C THR A 92 -8.74 4.47 0.98
N VAL A 93 -7.72 4.28 1.81
CA VAL A 93 -6.88 5.35 2.35
C VAL A 93 -5.46 5.12 1.86
N TRP A 94 -5.06 5.84 0.82
CA TRP A 94 -3.74 5.72 0.21
C TRP A 94 -2.87 6.89 0.63
N THR A 95 -2.11 6.69 1.69
CA THR A 95 -1.27 7.73 2.25
C THR A 95 -0.10 8.09 1.33
N HIS A 96 0.42 9.30 1.48
CA HIS A 96 1.63 9.74 0.76
C HIS A 96 2.89 9.25 1.47
N GLU A 97 2.81 9.15 2.79
CA GLU A 97 3.91 8.72 3.64
C GLU A 97 4.24 7.24 3.43
N PRO A 98 5.51 6.88 3.32
CA PRO A 98 6.71 7.71 3.44
C PRO A 98 7.34 8.10 2.08
N HIS A 99 6.59 8.30 1.01
CA HIS A 99 7.10 8.71 -0.30
C HIS A 99 7.63 10.15 -0.27
N LEU A 100 8.59 10.49 -1.14
CA LEU A 100 9.05 11.88 -1.31
C LEU A 100 7.92 12.79 -1.86
N PRO A 101 7.95 14.09 -1.54
CA PRO A 101 8.88 14.81 -0.66
C PRO A 101 8.50 14.71 0.83
N ILE A 102 9.38 14.09 1.60
CA ILE A 102 9.18 13.84 3.04
C ILE A 102 9.28 15.15 3.83
N GLU A 103 8.28 15.39 4.66
CA GLU A 103 8.26 16.39 5.73
C GLU A 103 7.44 15.84 6.88
N SER A 104 7.98 15.89 8.09
CA SER A 104 7.33 15.37 9.29
C SER A 104 7.05 16.48 10.27
N ALA A 105 5.87 16.44 10.88
CA ALA A 105 5.53 17.40 11.92
C ALA A 105 6.44 17.19 13.15
N PRO A 106 6.82 18.29 13.85
CA PRO A 106 7.79 18.22 14.93
C PRO A 106 7.43 17.23 16.05
N GLU A 107 6.17 17.08 16.37
CA GLU A 107 5.67 16.15 17.38
C GLU A 107 6.00 14.70 17.07
N PHE A 108 5.98 14.29 15.79
CA PHE A 108 6.30 12.94 15.36
C PHE A 108 7.81 12.69 15.27
N MET A 109 8.63 13.74 15.24
CA MET A 109 10.09 13.63 15.26
C MET A 109 10.68 13.57 16.67
N LYS A 110 9.94 13.98 17.70
CA LYS A 110 10.42 14.00 19.10
C LYS A 110 11.05 12.69 19.57
N PRO A 111 10.48 11.48 19.29
CA PRO A 111 11.08 10.23 19.72
C PRO A 111 12.47 9.95 19.12
N TYR A 112 12.87 10.68 18.09
CA TYR A 112 14.10 10.48 17.32
C TYR A 112 15.08 11.63 17.47
N ALA A 113 14.91 12.48 18.50
CA ALA A 113 15.71 13.69 18.71
C ALA A 113 17.22 13.40 18.87
N ASP A 114 17.57 12.23 19.39
CA ASP A 114 18.95 11.80 19.61
C ASP A 114 19.66 11.27 18.34
N ILE A 115 18.98 11.21 17.21
CA ILE A 115 19.56 10.79 15.94
C ILE A 115 20.15 12.03 15.24
N ASP A 116 21.45 12.04 14.96
CA ASP A 116 22.14 13.19 14.34
C ASP A 116 21.70 13.46 12.90
N ASP A 117 21.45 12.41 12.08
CA ASP A 117 21.02 12.54 10.69
C ASP A 117 19.57 13.02 10.61
N GLU A 118 19.40 14.28 10.17
CA GLU A 118 18.06 14.87 9.98
C GLU A 118 17.21 14.08 8.98
N GLY A 119 17.79 13.50 7.94
CA GLY A 119 17.06 12.68 6.96
C GLY A 119 16.47 11.43 7.60
N ILE A 120 17.19 10.82 8.54
CA ILE A 120 16.70 9.67 9.32
C ILE A 120 15.58 10.12 10.27
N ARG A 121 15.77 11.21 11.00
CA ARG A 121 14.71 11.76 11.88
C ARG A 121 13.43 12.05 11.12
N GLN A 122 13.55 12.72 9.97
CA GLN A 122 12.42 13.03 9.09
C GLN A 122 11.72 11.77 8.59
N HIS A 123 12.47 10.77 8.17
CA HIS A 123 11.91 9.51 7.69
C HIS A 123 11.19 8.75 8.81
N HIS A 124 11.81 8.62 9.98
CA HIS A 124 11.20 7.96 11.14
C HIS A 124 9.97 8.70 11.64
N GLY A 125 10.04 10.03 11.74
CA GLY A 125 8.89 10.88 12.06
C GLY A 125 7.75 10.70 11.07
N ASN A 126 8.07 10.53 9.79
CA ASN A 126 7.08 10.31 8.73
C ASN A 126 6.36 8.96 8.88
N ILE A 127 7.06 7.90 9.26
CA ILE A 127 6.45 6.59 9.58
C ILE A 127 5.58 6.71 10.84
N THR A 128 6.05 7.40 11.88
CA THR A 128 5.25 7.63 13.10
C THR A 128 3.97 8.43 12.80
N GLN A 129 4.06 9.40 11.89
CA GLN A 129 2.93 10.19 11.41
C GLN A 129 1.89 9.33 10.68
N LEU A 130 2.36 8.39 9.85
CA LEU A 130 1.52 7.39 9.19
C LEU A 130 0.85 6.46 10.19
N ASP A 131 1.61 5.94 11.17
CA ASP A 131 1.09 5.07 12.22
C ASP A 131 0.01 5.78 13.06
N HIS A 132 0.25 7.04 13.41
CA HIS A 132 -0.76 7.88 14.08
C HIS A 132 -2.05 8.00 13.24
N ALA A 133 -1.92 8.26 11.94
CA ALA A 133 -3.06 8.38 11.04
C ALA A 133 -3.86 7.06 10.96
N PHE A 134 -3.16 5.92 10.91
CA PHE A 134 -3.80 4.60 10.98
C PHE A 134 -4.52 4.39 12.32
N GLY A 135 -3.90 4.78 13.43
CA GLY A 135 -4.50 4.74 14.76
C GLY A 135 -5.80 5.55 14.87
N LEU A 136 -5.88 6.72 14.21
CA LEU A 136 -7.11 7.52 14.15
C LEU A 136 -8.25 6.76 13.45
N LEU A 137 -7.95 6.04 12.36
CA LEU A 137 -8.96 5.24 11.66
C LEU A 137 -9.44 4.05 12.50
N MET A 138 -8.53 3.36 13.17
CA MET A 138 -8.90 2.24 14.04
C MET A 138 -9.78 2.72 15.20
N LYS A 139 -9.41 3.82 15.83
CA LYS A 139 -10.19 4.46 16.88
C LYS A 139 -11.58 4.85 16.39
N GLU A 140 -11.68 5.40 15.17
CA GLU A 140 -12.96 5.78 14.58
C GLU A 140 -13.91 4.58 14.41
N LEU A 141 -13.37 3.45 13.92
CA LEU A 141 -14.17 2.23 13.77
C LEU A 141 -14.66 1.70 15.13
N ASP A 142 -13.80 1.75 16.14
CA ASP A 142 -14.14 1.30 17.50
C ASP A 142 -15.20 2.22 18.13
N GLU A 143 -15.06 3.55 18.03
CA GLU A 143 -16.00 4.55 18.58
C GLU A 143 -17.38 4.51 17.93
N GLN A 144 -17.45 4.11 16.66
CA GLN A 144 -18.73 3.96 15.96
C GLN A 144 -19.34 2.55 16.10
N GLY A 145 -18.69 1.61 16.78
CA GLY A 145 -19.13 0.22 16.90
C GLY A 145 -19.08 -0.54 15.57
N LEU A 146 -18.18 -0.14 14.66
CA LEU A 146 -18.04 -0.74 13.32
C LEU A 146 -16.92 -1.78 13.22
N ALA A 147 -16.13 -1.95 14.27
CA ALA A 147 -14.90 -2.72 14.22
C ALA A 147 -15.11 -4.21 13.91
N GLU A 148 -16.18 -4.83 14.47
CA GLU A 148 -16.47 -6.26 14.27
C GLU A 148 -17.03 -6.53 12.86
N ASP A 149 -17.69 -5.53 12.26
CA ASP A 149 -18.27 -5.61 10.92
C ASP A 149 -17.35 -5.05 9.82
N THR A 150 -16.10 -4.72 10.14
CA THR A 150 -15.17 -4.14 9.19
C THR A 150 -13.89 -4.97 9.05
N PHE A 151 -13.67 -5.50 7.85
CA PHE A 151 -12.38 -6.05 7.46
C PHE A 151 -11.42 -4.91 7.11
N VAL A 152 -10.31 -4.82 7.80
CA VAL A 152 -9.24 -3.84 7.57
C VAL A 152 -7.99 -4.55 7.09
N PHE A 153 -7.38 -4.07 6.01
CA PHE A 153 -6.11 -4.55 5.51
C PHE A 153 -5.12 -3.38 5.37
N PHE A 154 -3.93 -3.52 5.97
CA PHE A 154 -2.82 -2.59 5.83
C PHE A 154 -1.70 -3.22 5.03
N THR A 155 -1.18 -2.50 4.03
CA THR A 155 -0.05 -2.93 3.21
C THR A 155 0.70 -1.74 2.62
N SER A 156 1.73 -2.00 1.85
CA SER A 156 2.43 -1.04 0.99
C SER A 156 2.38 -1.51 -0.46
N ASP A 157 2.56 -0.60 -1.39
CA ASP A 157 2.60 -0.87 -2.83
C ASP A 157 3.93 -1.51 -3.26
N ASN A 158 5.03 -1.13 -2.62
CA ASN A 158 6.39 -1.63 -2.92
C ASN A 158 7.34 -1.40 -1.75
N GLY A 159 8.54 -1.95 -1.86
CA GLY A 159 9.64 -1.69 -0.95
C GLY A 159 10.16 -0.23 -1.04
N PRO A 160 11.14 0.14 -0.19
CA PRO A 160 11.60 1.53 -0.05
C PRO A 160 12.24 2.07 -1.32
N GLU A 161 12.03 3.37 -1.57
CA GLU A 161 12.57 4.12 -2.70
C GLU A 161 14.07 4.38 -2.57
N GLY A 162 14.76 4.51 -3.72
CA GLY A 162 16.10 5.02 -3.86
C GLY A 162 17.20 4.26 -3.13
N ALA A 163 18.38 4.84 -3.05
CA ALA A 163 19.55 4.21 -2.43
C ALA A 163 19.50 4.20 -0.89
N GLY A 164 18.55 4.87 -0.26
CA GLY A 164 18.44 4.96 1.20
C GLY A 164 19.49 5.84 1.89
N THR A 165 20.31 6.56 1.11
CA THR A 165 21.48 7.30 1.62
C THR A 165 21.49 8.78 1.28
N LYS A 166 20.54 9.26 0.46
CA LYS A 166 20.48 10.66 0.02
C LYS A 166 19.14 11.31 0.43
N GLY A 167 19.22 12.60 0.72
CA GLY A 167 18.06 13.39 1.11
C GLY A 167 17.35 12.81 2.33
N ARG A 168 16.02 12.77 2.29
CA ARG A 168 15.17 12.23 3.34
C ARG A 168 14.69 10.78 3.08
N THR A 169 15.16 10.15 2.01
CA THR A 169 14.84 8.75 1.69
C THR A 169 15.77 7.83 2.46
N ARG A 170 15.29 7.32 3.57
CA ARG A 170 16.06 6.50 4.54
C ARG A 170 15.43 5.14 4.80
N GLY A 171 14.43 4.74 4.02
CA GLY A 171 13.76 3.45 4.19
C GLY A 171 14.72 2.27 4.11
N SER A 172 14.59 1.33 5.06
CA SER A 172 15.39 0.11 5.11
C SER A 172 14.59 -1.08 4.57
N THR A 173 15.26 -1.96 3.84
CA THR A 173 14.71 -3.26 3.40
C THR A 173 14.85 -4.34 4.47
N GLY A 174 15.38 -4.01 5.65
CA GLY A 174 15.70 -5.02 6.68
C GLY A 174 16.83 -5.97 6.26
N GLY A 175 17.71 -5.53 5.33
CA GLY A 175 18.80 -6.32 4.79
C GLY A 175 18.41 -7.22 3.60
N LEU A 176 17.17 -7.15 3.12
CA LEU A 176 16.75 -7.82 1.90
C LEU A 176 17.35 -7.10 0.67
N ARG A 177 17.72 -7.85 -0.35
CA ARG A 177 18.26 -7.30 -1.60
C ARG A 177 17.20 -6.55 -2.40
N GLY A 178 17.66 -5.55 -3.15
CA GLY A 178 16.81 -4.72 -3.98
C GLY A 178 16.01 -3.70 -3.19
N ARG A 179 15.23 -2.91 -3.88
CA ARG A 179 14.38 -1.82 -3.38
C ARG A 179 13.26 -1.62 -4.41
N LYS A 180 12.40 -0.63 -4.26
CA LYS A 180 11.40 -0.26 -5.27
C LYS A 180 11.93 -0.44 -6.69
N ARG A 181 11.13 -0.98 -7.59
CA ARG A 181 11.43 -1.35 -8.99
C ARG A 181 12.20 -2.66 -9.18
N TRP A 182 12.68 -3.29 -8.12
CA TRP A 182 13.35 -4.60 -8.21
C TRP A 182 12.39 -5.72 -7.79
N SER A 183 12.39 -6.83 -8.54
CA SER A 183 11.69 -8.07 -8.15
C SER A 183 12.43 -8.87 -7.07
N HIS A 184 13.54 -8.36 -6.55
CA HIS A 184 14.15 -8.90 -5.33
C HIS A 184 13.27 -8.66 -4.11
N GLU A 185 13.44 -9.46 -3.06
CA GLU A 185 12.60 -9.39 -1.84
C GLU A 185 12.49 -7.97 -1.26
N GLY A 186 13.59 -7.20 -1.27
CA GLY A 186 13.57 -5.82 -0.76
C GLY A 186 12.73 -4.84 -1.58
N GLY A 187 12.35 -5.19 -2.80
CA GLY A 187 11.49 -4.38 -3.65
C GLY A 187 10.02 -4.78 -3.60
N ILE A 188 9.72 -6.05 -3.36
CA ILE A 188 8.36 -6.60 -3.46
C ILE A 188 7.79 -7.12 -2.15
N ARG A 189 8.63 -7.48 -1.17
CA ARG A 189 8.17 -7.96 0.13
C ARG A 189 7.78 -6.81 1.03
N VAL A 190 6.49 -6.62 1.20
CA VAL A 190 5.88 -5.53 1.96
C VAL A 190 5.08 -6.08 3.15
N PRO A 191 4.77 -5.25 4.19
CA PRO A 191 3.91 -5.68 5.27
C PRO A 191 2.52 -6.05 4.73
N GLY A 192 1.91 -7.08 5.34
CA GLY A 192 0.52 -7.45 5.12
C GLY A 192 -0.12 -7.71 6.49
N ILE A 193 -1.00 -6.82 6.94
CA ILE A 193 -1.64 -6.90 8.26
C ILE A 193 -3.15 -6.84 8.08
N ALA A 194 -3.85 -7.87 8.56
CA ALA A 194 -5.30 -7.96 8.52
C ALA A 194 -5.89 -7.84 9.92
N ARG A 195 -6.95 -7.04 10.08
CA ARG A 195 -7.73 -6.91 11.31
C ARG A 195 -9.20 -7.13 11.00
N TRP A 196 -9.81 -8.08 11.69
CA TRP A 196 -11.24 -8.30 11.66
C TRP A 196 -11.66 -9.03 12.96
N PRO A 197 -12.00 -8.31 14.01
CA PRO A 197 -12.37 -8.89 15.29
C PRO A 197 -13.52 -9.89 15.15
N GLY A 198 -13.43 -11.00 15.87
CA GLY A 198 -14.41 -12.09 15.77
C GLY A 198 -14.25 -13.04 14.58
N HIS A 199 -13.53 -12.63 13.53
CA HIS A 199 -13.32 -13.42 12.30
C HIS A 199 -11.88 -13.91 12.11
N ILE A 200 -10.90 -13.09 12.44
CA ILE A 200 -9.47 -13.43 12.36
C ILE A 200 -8.95 -13.69 13.77
N LYS A 201 -8.28 -14.82 13.96
CA LYS A 201 -7.65 -15.14 15.26
C LYS A 201 -6.55 -14.13 15.57
N PRO A 202 -6.63 -13.41 16.71
CA PRO A 202 -5.59 -12.46 17.10
C PRO A 202 -4.20 -13.10 17.19
N GLY A 203 -3.17 -12.38 16.69
CA GLY A 203 -1.78 -12.85 16.71
C GLY A 203 -1.46 -14.02 15.79
N SER A 204 -2.40 -14.41 14.91
CA SER A 204 -2.11 -15.43 13.89
C SER A 204 -1.12 -14.90 12.85
N ILE A 205 -0.26 -15.79 12.36
CA ILE A 205 0.70 -15.54 11.29
C ILE A 205 0.44 -16.56 10.18
N ASN A 206 0.40 -16.08 8.94
CA ASN A 206 0.33 -16.91 7.74
C ASN A 206 1.57 -16.63 6.89
N SER A 207 2.19 -17.68 6.34
CA SER A 207 3.40 -17.62 5.52
C SER A 207 3.17 -18.05 4.08
N ASP A 208 1.92 -18.28 3.68
CA ASP A 208 1.59 -18.61 2.30
C ASP A 208 1.91 -17.43 1.36
N LEU A 209 2.16 -17.77 0.09
CA LEU A 209 2.44 -16.76 -0.93
C LEU A 209 1.17 -15.97 -1.25
N VAL A 210 1.20 -14.69 -0.95
CA VAL A 210 0.11 -13.73 -1.23
C VAL A 210 0.64 -12.55 -2.06
N SER A 211 -0.26 -11.87 -2.75
CA SER A 211 0.08 -10.74 -3.61
C SER A 211 -0.98 -9.64 -3.50
N ASN A 212 -0.61 -8.41 -3.88
CA ASN A 212 -1.57 -7.30 -3.98
C ASN A 212 -2.70 -7.58 -5.01
N LEU A 213 -2.49 -8.52 -5.93
CA LEU A 213 -3.54 -9.02 -6.85
C LEU A 213 -4.72 -9.66 -6.11
N ASP A 214 -4.49 -10.15 -4.89
CA ASP A 214 -5.47 -10.91 -4.11
C ASP A 214 -6.51 -10.03 -3.43
N PHE A 215 -6.22 -8.73 -3.26
CA PHE A 215 -7.12 -7.83 -2.54
C PHE A 215 -8.45 -7.65 -3.24
N ALA A 216 -8.44 -7.45 -4.56
CA ALA A 216 -9.67 -7.27 -5.31
C ALA A 216 -10.58 -8.51 -5.21
N GLN A 217 -10.01 -9.71 -5.37
CA GLN A 217 -10.73 -10.98 -5.20
C GLN A 217 -11.31 -11.13 -3.78
N THR A 218 -10.50 -10.80 -2.77
CA THR A 218 -10.91 -10.87 -1.36
C THR A 218 -12.09 -9.93 -1.09
N PHE A 219 -12.01 -8.67 -1.55
CA PHE A 219 -13.10 -7.70 -1.34
C PHE A 219 -14.37 -8.07 -2.10
N LEU A 220 -14.24 -8.66 -3.30
CA LEU A 220 -15.39 -9.14 -4.06
C LEU A 220 -16.08 -10.30 -3.35
N GLU A 221 -15.32 -11.30 -2.87
CA GLU A 221 -15.87 -12.43 -2.11
C GLU A 221 -16.56 -11.96 -0.83
N LEU A 222 -15.91 -11.09 -0.04
CA LEU A 222 -16.51 -10.55 1.19
C LEU A 222 -17.79 -9.76 0.93
N ALA A 223 -17.91 -9.14 -0.23
CA ALA A 223 -19.09 -8.41 -0.65
C ALA A 223 -20.14 -9.28 -1.36
N GLY A 224 -19.92 -10.58 -1.51
CA GLY A 224 -20.81 -11.48 -2.24
C GLY A 224 -20.95 -11.12 -3.72
N VAL A 225 -19.84 -10.70 -4.34
CA VAL A 225 -19.76 -10.35 -5.78
C VAL A 225 -18.92 -11.41 -6.50
N ASP A 226 -19.46 -11.93 -7.60
CA ASP A 226 -18.70 -12.85 -8.45
C ASP A 226 -17.51 -12.12 -9.08
N SER A 227 -16.35 -12.77 -9.03
CA SER A 227 -15.14 -12.22 -9.63
C SER A 227 -15.17 -12.35 -11.15
N PRO A 228 -14.70 -11.31 -11.88
CA PRO A 228 -14.44 -11.44 -13.32
C PRO A 228 -13.52 -12.62 -13.62
N PRO A 229 -13.78 -13.40 -14.70
CA PRO A 229 -13.06 -14.66 -14.97
C PRO A 229 -11.58 -14.47 -15.32
N ASP A 230 -11.18 -13.28 -15.72
CA ASP A 230 -9.81 -12.91 -16.11
C ASP A 230 -8.97 -12.34 -14.95
N MET A 231 -9.52 -12.24 -13.74
CA MET A 231 -8.75 -11.83 -12.57
C MET A 231 -7.80 -12.93 -12.10
N GLN A 232 -6.52 -12.60 -11.92
CA GLN A 232 -5.46 -13.54 -11.57
C GLN A 232 -5.24 -13.72 -10.06
N GLY A 233 -5.79 -12.84 -9.23
CA GLY A 233 -5.68 -12.92 -7.77
C GLY A 233 -6.47 -14.11 -7.21
N LEU A 234 -6.16 -14.50 -5.99
CA LEU A 234 -6.91 -15.46 -5.18
C LEU A 234 -7.47 -14.77 -3.95
N SER A 235 -8.68 -15.15 -3.54
CA SER A 235 -9.24 -14.57 -2.31
C SER A 235 -8.45 -15.02 -1.08
N LEU A 236 -8.12 -14.09 -0.21
CA LEU A 236 -7.45 -14.35 1.06
C LEU A 236 -8.39 -14.89 2.15
N VAL A 237 -9.70 -14.93 1.92
CA VAL A 237 -10.70 -15.34 2.93
C VAL A 237 -10.37 -16.68 3.57
N PRO A 238 -9.98 -17.75 2.85
CA PRO A 238 -9.58 -19.00 3.48
C PRO A 238 -8.37 -18.86 4.39
N LEU A 239 -7.34 -18.11 3.98
CA LEU A 239 -6.13 -17.89 4.77
C LEU A 239 -6.43 -17.07 6.03
N LEU A 240 -7.31 -16.07 5.95
CA LEU A 240 -7.77 -15.29 7.09
C LEU A 240 -8.53 -16.16 8.11
N ALA A 241 -9.21 -17.20 7.64
CA ALA A 241 -9.85 -18.21 8.47
C ALA A 241 -8.88 -19.30 8.98
N GLY A 242 -7.57 -19.17 8.70
CA GLY A 242 -6.53 -20.13 9.12
C GLY A 242 -6.50 -21.43 8.31
N LYS A 243 -6.98 -21.41 7.07
CA LYS A 243 -7.02 -22.59 6.18
C LYS A 243 -6.30 -22.28 4.88
N THR A 244 -5.31 -23.10 4.53
CA THR A 244 -4.67 -23.03 3.21
C THR A 244 -5.36 -24.02 2.28
N PRO A 245 -6.03 -23.57 1.18
CA PRO A 245 -6.59 -24.46 0.17
C PRO A 245 -5.52 -25.36 -0.46
N ALA A 246 -5.88 -26.59 -0.82
CA ALA A 246 -4.94 -27.54 -1.42
C ALA A 246 -4.43 -27.09 -2.81
N ASP A 247 -5.20 -26.27 -3.49
CA ASP A 247 -4.89 -25.64 -4.78
C ASP A 247 -4.36 -24.21 -4.65
N TRP A 248 -3.94 -23.80 -3.44
CA TRP A 248 -3.31 -22.50 -3.24
C TRP A 248 -2.05 -22.37 -4.10
N ARG A 249 -1.79 -21.15 -4.60
CA ARG A 249 -0.64 -20.91 -5.46
C ARG A 249 0.67 -21.36 -4.82
N THR A 250 1.51 -21.99 -5.60
CA THR A 250 2.86 -22.39 -5.20
C THR A 250 3.95 -21.44 -5.69
N SER A 251 3.60 -20.54 -6.63
CA SER A 251 4.56 -19.58 -7.18
C SER A 251 3.90 -18.23 -7.47
N LEU A 252 4.74 -17.20 -7.51
CA LEU A 252 4.41 -15.85 -7.96
C LEU A 252 5.37 -15.44 -9.08
N PHE A 253 4.82 -14.76 -10.07
CA PHE A 253 5.56 -14.18 -11.19
C PHE A 253 5.51 -12.66 -11.07
N ASP A 254 6.64 -12.02 -11.30
CA ASP A 254 6.75 -10.58 -11.39
C ASP A 254 7.66 -10.12 -12.52
N GLN A 255 7.42 -8.90 -13.01
CA GLN A 255 8.14 -8.35 -14.15
C GLN A 255 8.29 -6.84 -14.03
N TYR A 256 9.50 -6.36 -14.34
CA TYR A 256 9.80 -4.94 -14.49
C TYR A 256 10.23 -4.64 -15.93
N CYS A 257 9.42 -3.84 -16.64
CA CYS A 257 9.57 -3.61 -18.09
C CYS A 257 10.19 -2.26 -18.47
N GLU A 258 10.31 -1.30 -17.53
CA GLU A 258 10.79 0.05 -17.83
C GLU A 258 12.30 0.05 -18.19
N PHE A 259 12.66 0.79 -19.26
CA PHE A 259 14.06 0.90 -19.69
C PHE A 259 14.31 2.22 -20.45
N PRO A 260 15.40 2.97 -20.13
CA PRO A 260 16.18 2.78 -18.92
C PRO A 260 15.35 3.03 -17.66
N GLY A 261 15.43 2.14 -16.68
CA GLY A 261 14.74 2.32 -15.42
C GLY A 261 15.44 3.39 -14.56
N PRO A 262 14.69 4.13 -13.71
CA PRO A 262 15.29 4.98 -12.70
C PRO A 262 16.25 4.20 -11.81
N ASP A 263 17.23 4.89 -11.24
CA ASP A 263 18.26 4.32 -10.36
C ASP A 263 19.08 3.16 -10.98
N GLY A 264 19.13 3.07 -12.32
CA GLY A 264 19.86 2.05 -13.04
C GLY A 264 19.23 0.67 -13.01
N VAL A 265 17.96 0.56 -12.61
CA VAL A 265 17.22 -0.71 -12.63
C VAL A 265 17.04 -1.17 -14.06
N ARG A 266 17.33 -2.43 -14.33
CA ARG A 266 17.26 -3.05 -15.65
C ARG A 266 15.97 -3.82 -15.79
N ARG A 267 15.51 -4.01 -17.03
CA ARG A 267 14.36 -4.89 -17.30
C ARG A 267 14.66 -6.31 -16.84
N HIS A 268 13.75 -6.87 -16.08
CA HIS A 268 13.86 -8.23 -15.59
C HIS A 268 12.49 -8.83 -15.33
N MET A 269 12.46 -10.15 -15.24
CA MET A 269 11.35 -10.91 -14.70
C MET A 269 11.87 -11.84 -13.61
N GLY A 270 10.95 -12.24 -12.74
CA GLY A 270 11.22 -13.21 -11.69
C GLY A 270 10.06 -14.17 -11.51
N VAL A 271 10.39 -15.38 -11.13
CA VAL A 271 9.42 -16.33 -10.58
C VAL A 271 9.96 -16.82 -9.26
N ARG A 272 9.11 -16.80 -8.23
CA ARG A 272 9.46 -17.36 -6.92
C ARG A 272 8.44 -18.37 -6.48
N ASP A 273 8.91 -19.40 -5.80
CA ASP A 273 8.12 -20.30 -4.95
C ASP A 273 8.53 -20.11 -3.47
N SER A 274 8.21 -21.07 -2.61
CA SER A 274 8.60 -21.04 -1.20
C SER A 274 10.10 -21.25 -0.97
N LEU A 275 10.81 -21.91 -1.89
CA LEU A 275 12.19 -22.35 -1.74
C LEU A 275 13.18 -21.57 -2.61
N TYR A 276 12.75 -21.17 -3.81
CA TYR A 276 13.64 -20.57 -4.82
C TYR A 276 13.04 -19.32 -5.44
N LYS A 277 13.94 -18.45 -5.92
CA LYS A 277 13.61 -17.39 -6.85
C LYS A 277 14.58 -17.40 -8.03
N LEU A 278 14.03 -17.54 -9.24
CA LEU A 278 14.75 -17.42 -10.51
C LEU A 278 14.45 -16.06 -11.12
N MET A 279 15.48 -15.34 -11.55
CA MET A 279 15.32 -14.05 -12.25
C MET A 279 16.12 -14.03 -13.54
N HIS A 280 15.59 -13.34 -14.55
CA HIS A 280 16.25 -13.10 -15.84
C HIS A 280 16.33 -11.60 -16.13
N PHE A 281 17.53 -11.11 -16.36
CA PHE A 281 17.80 -9.72 -16.77
C PHE A 281 17.99 -9.67 -18.28
N TYR A 282 16.94 -9.30 -19.00
CA TYR A 282 16.87 -9.38 -20.47
C TYR A 282 18.03 -8.69 -21.22
N ASN A 283 18.45 -7.53 -20.72
CA ASN A 283 19.47 -6.72 -21.38
C ASN A 283 20.89 -7.29 -21.24
N LEU A 284 21.10 -8.21 -20.32
CA LEU A 284 22.39 -8.83 -20.05
C LEU A 284 22.41 -10.30 -20.44
N ASP A 285 21.23 -10.86 -20.73
CA ASP A 285 21.01 -12.31 -20.82
C ASP A 285 21.56 -13.04 -19.57
N GLU A 286 21.39 -12.41 -18.40
CA GLU A 286 21.90 -12.89 -17.13
C GLU A 286 20.77 -13.56 -16.35
N TRP A 287 21.02 -14.77 -15.87
CA TRP A 287 20.14 -15.52 -15.02
C TRP A 287 20.72 -15.61 -13.61
N VAL A 288 19.88 -15.45 -12.60
CA VAL A 288 20.23 -15.67 -11.20
C VAL A 288 19.19 -16.54 -10.53
N LEU A 289 19.65 -17.41 -9.65
CA LEU A 289 18.81 -18.32 -8.86
C LEU A 289 19.19 -18.18 -7.38
N TYR A 290 18.22 -17.91 -6.53
CA TYR A 290 18.42 -17.80 -5.09
C TYR A 290 17.69 -18.93 -4.36
N GLY A 291 18.38 -19.57 -3.42
CA GLY A 291 17.77 -20.54 -2.49
C GLY A 291 17.29 -19.81 -1.25
N LEU A 292 16.00 -19.45 -1.20
CA LEU A 292 15.42 -18.55 -0.21
C LEU A 292 15.44 -19.10 1.23
N GLU A 293 15.49 -20.42 1.40
CA GLU A 293 15.62 -21.04 2.72
C GLU A 293 16.98 -20.74 3.38
N ARG A 294 18.07 -20.78 2.59
CA ARG A 294 19.44 -20.58 3.07
C ARG A 294 19.92 -19.15 2.91
N ASP A 295 19.41 -18.47 1.89
CA ASP A 295 19.73 -17.08 1.55
C ASP A 295 18.44 -16.28 1.33
N PRO A 296 17.65 -16.00 2.37
CA PRO A 296 16.42 -15.22 2.26
C PRO A 296 16.67 -13.77 1.87
N ARG A 297 17.95 -13.35 1.86
CA ARG A 297 18.38 -11.99 1.47
C ARG A 297 18.80 -11.89 0.00
N GLU A 298 18.86 -13.02 -0.71
CA GLU A 298 19.22 -13.08 -2.14
C GLU A 298 20.63 -12.52 -2.45
N MET A 299 21.60 -12.80 -1.56
CA MET A 299 22.95 -12.26 -1.69
C MET A 299 23.83 -13.08 -2.62
N HIS A 300 23.56 -14.39 -2.77
CA HIS A 300 24.39 -15.32 -3.51
C HIS A 300 23.57 -16.14 -4.50
N SER A 301 23.80 -15.89 -5.80
CA SER A 301 23.20 -16.74 -6.84
C SER A 301 23.83 -18.13 -6.82
N VAL A 302 22.98 -19.14 -6.97
CA VAL A 302 23.36 -20.56 -7.15
C VAL A 302 23.06 -21.05 -8.58
N TYR A 303 22.84 -20.11 -9.51
CA TYR A 303 22.64 -20.42 -10.92
C TYR A 303 24.00 -20.69 -11.56
N GLY A 304 24.21 -21.90 -12.06
CA GLY A 304 25.29 -22.37 -12.92
C GLY A 304 26.71 -22.18 -12.42
#